data_fccb002ad6d997b86c28ca5c93305f58
#
_entry.id   fccb002ad6d997b86c28ca5c93305f58
#
_cell.length_a   1.000
_cell.length_b   1.000
_cell.length_c   1.000
_cell.angle_alpha   90.00
_cell.angle_beta   90.00
_cell.angle_gamma   90.00
#
_symmetry.space_group_name_H-M   'P 1'
#
loop_
_entity.id
_entity.type
_entity.pdbx_description
1 polymer ?
#
loop_
_entity_poly.entity_id
_entity_poly.type
_entity_poly.pdbx_seq_one_letter_code
_entity_poly.pdbx_strand_id
1 'polypeptide(L)'
;GWDETADEMTRLEPDTMGIFELFIPGIEEGALYKYLIETKDGKRLYKADPYANYAELRPGTASAVTDIEHFKWTDEKWMEERAKTKDIYAKPMAIYEVHPGSWMRHPGREDDGFYSYRDLVKYLIPYVKEMGYTHIELMGISEYPFDGSWGYQVTGYYAPTSRYGTPQDFAYFINECHK
;
A
#
# COMPACT_ATOMS: atom_id res chain seq x y z
N GLY A 1 -14.12 -20.99 -0.38
CA GLY A 1 -13.44 -21.01 -1.70
C GLY A 1 -14.00 -19.90 -2.57
N TRP A 2 -13.31 -19.55 -3.65
CA TRP A 2 -13.76 -18.54 -4.61
C TRP A 2 -14.95 -19.08 -5.42
N ASP A 3 -15.98 -18.24 -5.60
CA ASP A 3 -17.06 -18.55 -6.54
C ASP A 3 -16.66 -18.06 -7.92
N GLU A 4 -16.42 -19.00 -8.83
CA GLU A 4 -15.93 -18.72 -10.18
C GLU A 4 -17.02 -18.33 -11.17
N THR A 5 -18.28 -18.29 -10.74
CA THR A 5 -19.44 -18.09 -11.60
C THR A 5 -20.31 -16.90 -11.20
N ALA A 6 -20.04 -16.29 -10.04
CA ALA A 6 -20.90 -15.27 -9.47
C ALA A 6 -20.82 -13.93 -10.20
N ASP A 7 -19.63 -13.54 -10.64
CA ASP A 7 -19.33 -12.16 -11.06
C ASP A 7 -18.61 -12.15 -12.41
N GLU A 8 -19.32 -12.49 -13.48
CA GLU A 8 -18.76 -12.51 -14.82
C GLU A 8 -18.67 -11.09 -15.41
N MET A 9 -17.46 -10.69 -15.80
CA MET A 9 -17.20 -9.37 -16.41
C MET A 9 -17.64 -9.36 -17.88
N THR A 10 -18.27 -8.28 -18.30
CA THR A 10 -18.69 -8.07 -19.69
C THR A 10 -17.61 -7.35 -20.48
N ARG A 11 -17.25 -7.89 -21.64
CA ARG A 11 -16.35 -7.22 -22.56
C ARG A 11 -17.04 -6.03 -23.22
N LEU A 12 -16.41 -4.88 -23.16
CA LEU A 12 -16.86 -3.68 -23.85
C LEU A 12 -16.56 -3.81 -25.36
N GLU A 13 -17.59 -3.65 -26.19
CA GLU A 13 -17.50 -3.76 -27.64
C GLU A 13 -17.63 -2.38 -28.33
N PRO A 14 -17.15 -2.26 -29.59
CA PRO A 14 -16.26 -3.15 -30.34
C PRO A 14 -14.79 -2.76 -30.31
N ASP A 15 -14.42 -1.54 -29.88
CA ASP A 15 -13.09 -0.97 -30.11
C ASP A 15 -12.30 -0.70 -28.80
N THR A 16 -12.63 -1.38 -27.71
CA THR A 16 -12.04 -1.10 -26.39
C THR A 16 -10.74 -1.84 -26.11
N MET A 17 -10.11 -2.46 -27.12
CA MET A 17 -8.85 -3.20 -26.99
C MET A 17 -8.85 -4.30 -25.91
N GLY A 18 -10.04 -4.89 -25.64
CA GLY A 18 -10.18 -5.98 -24.67
C GLY A 18 -10.39 -5.51 -23.23
N ILE A 19 -11.03 -4.38 -23.02
CA ILE A 19 -11.48 -3.93 -21.70
C ILE A 19 -12.72 -4.72 -21.28
N PHE A 20 -12.72 -5.13 -20.01
CA PHE A 20 -13.84 -5.81 -19.37
C PHE A 20 -14.31 -4.97 -18.20
N GLU A 21 -15.62 -4.94 -17.96
CA GLU A 21 -16.21 -4.23 -16.83
C GLU A 21 -17.26 -5.06 -16.11
N LEU A 22 -17.42 -4.75 -14.83
CA LEU A 22 -18.50 -5.26 -14.00
C LEU A 22 -18.76 -4.27 -12.86
N PHE A 23 -20.03 -3.97 -12.62
CA PHE A 23 -20.47 -3.23 -11.45
C PHE A 23 -21.10 -4.19 -10.44
N ILE A 24 -20.56 -4.25 -9.23
CA ILE A 24 -21.05 -5.10 -8.14
C ILE A 24 -21.63 -4.21 -7.05
N PRO A 25 -22.96 -4.12 -6.90
CA PRO A 25 -23.58 -3.31 -5.87
C PRO A 25 -23.38 -3.90 -4.48
N GLY A 26 -23.24 -3.02 -3.47
CA GLY A 26 -23.22 -3.43 -2.06
C GLY A 26 -21.94 -4.13 -1.62
N ILE A 27 -20.86 -4.02 -2.40
CA ILE A 27 -19.57 -4.53 -1.96
C ILE A 27 -19.04 -3.68 -0.79
N GLU A 28 -18.59 -4.33 0.28
CA GLU A 28 -18.13 -3.67 1.50
C GLU A 28 -16.61 -3.52 1.52
N GLU A 29 -16.13 -2.52 2.26
CA GLU A 29 -14.70 -2.36 2.53
C GLU A 29 -14.14 -3.60 3.23
N GLY A 30 -12.95 -4.05 2.80
CA GLY A 30 -12.32 -5.28 3.28
C GLY A 30 -12.74 -6.54 2.52
N ALA A 31 -13.73 -6.47 1.61
CA ALA A 31 -14.07 -7.60 0.77
C ALA A 31 -12.87 -8.04 -0.09
N LEU A 32 -12.57 -9.33 -0.06
CA LEU A 32 -11.47 -9.90 -0.84
C LEU A 32 -11.94 -10.29 -2.22
N TYR A 33 -11.11 -10.01 -3.23
CA TYR A 33 -11.40 -10.38 -4.61
C TYR A 33 -10.15 -10.79 -5.39
N LYS A 34 -10.38 -11.52 -6.47
CA LYS A 34 -9.38 -11.86 -7.50
C LYS A 34 -10.02 -11.82 -8.87
N TYR A 35 -9.21 -11.58 -9.87
CA TYR A 35 -9.60 -11.83 -11.24
C TYR A 35 -9.34 -13.29 -11.61
N LEU A 36 -10.36 -13.98 -12.15
CA LEU A 36 -10.20 -15.25 -12.83
C LEU A 36 -10.08 -14.96 -14.33
N ILE A 37 -8.91 -15.21 -14.87
CA ILE A 37 -8.63 -14.98 -16.30
C ILE A 37 -8.63 -16.33 -17.01
N GLU A 38 -9.50 -16.48 -17.97
CA GLU A 38 -9.46 -17.58 -18.90
C GLU A 38 -8.68 -17.18 -20.16
N THR A 39 -7.59 -17.89 -20.40
CA THR A 39 -6.70 -17.61 -21.53
C THR A 39 -7.22 -18.27 -22.81
N LYS A 40 -6.71 -17.89 -23.98
CA LYS A 40 -7.11 -18.45 -25.28
C LYS A 40 -6.87 -19.97 -25.41
N ASP A 41 -5.91 -20.51 -24.63
CA ASP A 41 -5.60 -21.95 -24.56
C ASP A 41 -6.39 -22.66 -23.46
N GLY A 42 -7.42 -22.00 -22.88
CA GLY A 42 -8.33 -22.58 -21.88
C GLY A 42 -7.73 -22.69 -20.45
N LYS A 43 -6.58 -22.10 -20.18
CA LYS A 43 -6.04 -22.06 -18.81
C LYS A 43 -6.77 -21.03 -17.97
N ARG A 44 -7.06 -21.38 -16.72
CA ARG A 44 -7.69 -20.51 -15.74
C ARG A 44 -6.65 -20.03 -14.74
N LEU A 45 -6.48 -18.72 -14.60
CA LEU A 45 -5.47 -18.08 -13.78
C LEU A 45 -6.12 -17.12 -12.79
N TYR A 46 -5.92 -17.36 -11.49
CA TYR A 46 -6.29 -16.39 -10.47
C TYR A 46 -5.22 -15.31 -10.35
N LYS A 47 -5.61 -14.04 -10.49
CA LYS A 47 -4.73 -12.89 -10.41
C LYS A 47 -5.25 -11.87 -9.40
N ALA A 48 -4.33 -11.30 -8.63
CA ALA A 48 -4.61 -10.09 -7.88
C ALA A 48 -4.83 -8.91 -8.86
N ASP A 49 -5.54 -7.90 -8.41
CA ASP A 49 -5.70 -6.66 -9.15
C ASP A 49 -4.40 -5.85 -9.11
N PRO A 50 -3.77 -5.56 -10.25
CA PRO A 50 -2.53 -4.79 -10.29
C PRO A 50 -2.71 -3.32 -9.88
N TYR A 51 -3.94 -2.81 -9.86
CA TYR A 51 -4.30 -1.46 -9.45
C TYR A 51 -4.92 -1.39 -8.04
N ALA A 52 -5.00 -2.51 -7.32
CA ALA A 52 -5.53 -2.51 -5.97
C ALA A 52 -4.72 -1.58 -5.05
N ASN A 53 -5.43 -0.86 -4.19
CA ASN A 53 -4.83 -0.01 -3.17
C ASN A 53 -4.64 -0.72 -1.83
N TYR A 54 -5.13 -1.96 -1.71
CA TYR A 54 -4.96 -2.79 -0.53
C TYR A 54 -4.87 -4.26 -0.92
N ALA A 55 -4.04 -5.01 -0.21
CA ALA A 55 -3.85 -6.44 -0.41
C ALA A 55 -4.12 -7.23 0.87
N GLU A 56 -4.60 -8.46 0.71
CA GLU A 56 -4.69 -9.42 1.79
C GLU A 56 -3.31 -9.67 2.42
N LEU A 57 -3.29 -9.78 3.76
CA LEU A 57 -2.06 -10.13 4.47
C LEU A 57 -1.57 -11.52 4.05
N ARG A 58 -0.28 -11.62 3.79
CA ARG A 58 0.34 -12.90 3.46
C ARG A 58 0.09 -14.00 4.51
N PRO A 59 -0.03 -15.26 4.16
CA PRO A 59 0.23 -15.87 2.83
C PRO A 59 -0.89 -15.68 1.81
N GLY A 60 -1.94 -14.93 2.15
CA GLY A 60 -2.99 -14.58 1.21
C GLY A 60 -2.45 -13.76 0.03
N THR A 61 -3.15 -13.82 -1.09
CA THR A 61 -2.74 -13.18 -2.34
C THR A 61 -3.90 -12.48 -3.06
N ALA A 62 -4.98 -12.20 -2.33
CA ALA A 62 -6.11 -11.48 -2.87
C ALA A 62 -5.88 -9.96 -2.79
N SER A 63 -6.61 -9.23 -3.60
CA SER A 63 -6.81 -7.80 -3.41
C SER A 63 -7.97 -7.58 -2.44
N ALA A 64 -7.95 -6.46 -1.73
CA ALA A 64 -9.01 -6.07 -0.82
C ALA A 64 -9.62 -4.73 -1.25
N VAL A 65 -10.93 -4.63 -1.17
CA VAL A 65 -11.64 -3.36 -1.39
C VAL A 65 -11.29 -2.40 -0.27
N THR A 66 -10.91 -1.18 -0.60
CA THR A 66 -10.61 -0.15 0.39
C THR A 66 -10.94 1.24 -0.14
N ASP A 67 -11.35 2.11 0.77
CA ASP A 67 -11.57 3.52 0.51
C ASP A 67 -10.31 4.31 0.86
N ILE A 68 -9.70 4.94 -0.13
CA ILE A 68 -8.51 5.80 0.04
C ILE A 68 -8.84 7.30 -0.02
N GLU A 69 -10.09 7.67 -0.32
CA GLU A 69 -10.47 9.07 -0.56
C GLU A 69 -10.90 9.79 0.72
N HIS A 70 -11.41 9.05 1.71
CA HIS A 70 -12.01 9.65 2.91
C HIS A 70 -11.03 9.84 4.09
N PHE A 71 -9.73 9.64 3.89
CA PHE A 71 -8.76 9.98 4.93
C PHE A 71 -8.74 11.50 5.17
N LYS A 72 -8.86 11.92 6.43
CA LYS A 72 -8.83 13.34 6.82
C LYS A 72 -7.40 13.80 7.03
N TRP A 73 -6.81 14.39 6.01
CA TRP A 73 -5.51 15.04 6.11
C TRP A 73 -5.58 16.27 7.01
N THR A 74 -4.52 16.52 7.76
CA THR A 74 -4.38 17.70 8.65
C THR A 74 -3.00 18.35 8.43
N ASP A 75 -2.50 18.27 7.23
CA ASP A 75 -1.20 18.72 6.79
C ASP A 75 -1.25 19.94 5.84
N GLU A 76 -2.35 20.69 5.85
CA GLU A 76 -2.58 21.82 4.94
C GLU A 76 -1.43 22.83 4.99
N LYS A 77 -0.93 23.11 6.19
CA LYS A 77 0.19 24.06 6.37
C LYS A 77 1.45 23.57 5.65
N TRP A 78 1.78 22.28 5.79
CA TRP A 78 2.92 21.68 5.11
C TRP A 78 2.75 21.72 3.59
N MET A 79 1.56 21.40 3.10
CA MET A 79 1.22 21.44 1.66
C MET A 79 1.34 22.87 1.10
N GLU A 80 0.89 23.88 1.84
CA GLU A 80 1.05 25.29 1.47
C GLU A 80 2.52 25.72 1.42
N GLU A 81 3.33 25.34 2.41
CA GLU A 81 4.76 25.64 2.45
C GLU A 81 5.50 24.94 1.30
N ARG A 82 5.17 23.69 1.04
CA ARG A 82 5.70 22.94 -0.11
C ARG A 82 5.37 23.62 -1.43
N ALA A 83 4.13 24.06 -1.62
CA ALA A 83 3.70 24.75 -2.85
C ALA A 83 4.43 26.09 -3.08
N LYS A 84 4.85 26.77 -2.02
CA LYS A 84 5.62 28.02 -2.08
C LYS A 84 7.11 27.80 -2.33
N THR A 85 7.62 26.60 -2.12
CA THR A 85 9.03 26.26 -2.29
C THR A 85 9.38 26.18 -3.77
N LYS A 86 10.11 27.18 -4.29
CA LYS A 86 10.51 27.26 -5.70
C LYS A 86 11.76 26.44 -6.02
N ASP A 87 12.64 26.30 -5.06
CA ASP A 87 13.91 25.57 -5.18
C ASP A 87 14.07 24.64 -3.98
N ILE A 88 13.88 23.35 -4.21
CA ILE A 88 14.02 22.30 -3.19
C ILE A 88 15.49 22.10 -2.77
N TYR A 89 16.45 22.53 -3.61
CA TYR A 89 17.88 22.39 -3.34
C TYR A 89 18.45 23.56 -2.54
N ALA A 90 17.66 24.62 -2.30
CA ALA A 90 18.10 25.77 -1.52
C ALA A 90 18.23 25.50 -0.01
N LYS A 91 17.74 24.35 0.46
CA LYS A 91 17.80 23.94 1.87
C LYS A 91 18.63 22.67 2.02
N PRO A 92 19.36 22.51 3.15
CA PRO A 92 20.01 21.26 3.47
C PRO A 92 19.00 20.09 3.50
N MET A 93 19.40 18.94 2.98
CA MET A 93 18.61 17.73 2.98
C MET A 93 19.44 16.60 3.61
N ALA A 94 18.90 15.98 4.66
CA ALA A 94 19.44 14.77 5.27
C ALA A 94 18.34 13.71 5.23
N ILE A 95 18.58 12.62 4.51
CA ILE A 95 17.61 11.55 4.26
C ILE A 95 17.94 10.36 5.14
N TYR A 96 16.96 9.85 5.88
CA TYR A 96 17.05 8.59 6.59
C TYR A 96 16.34 7.50 5.79
N GLU A 97 17.14 6.66 5.13
CA GLU A 97 16.64 5.49 4.42
C GLU A 97 16.37 4.36 5.41
N VAL A 98 15.19 3.78 5.38
CA VAL A 98 14.78 2.77 6.36
C VAL A 98 13.87 1.71 5.74
N HIS A 99 14.14 0.43 6.06
CA HIS A 99 13.24 -0.67 5.80
C HIS A 99 12.40 -0.97 7.05
N PRO A 100 11.08 -0.70 7.04
CA PRO A 100 10.23 -0.80 8.24
C PRO A 100 10.29 -2.17 8.92
N GLY A 101 10.33 -3.25 8.15
CA GLY A 101 10.35 -4.62 8.67
C GLY A 101 11.67 -5.07 9.28
N SER A 102 12.76 -4.30 9.13
CA SER A 102 14.07 -4.64 9.70
C SER A 102 14.62 -3.58 10.65
N TRP A 103 14.01 -2.40 10.71
CA TRP A 103 14.52 -1.30 11.55
C TRP A 103 14.44 -1.63 13.04
N MET A 104 13.25 -1.93 13.54
CA MET A 104 12.99 -2.40 14.91
C MET A 104 11.84 -3.38 14.92
N ARG A 105 11.75 -4.19 15.96
CA ARG A 105 10.68 -5.17 16.18
C ARG A 105 10.20 -5.14 17.62
N HIS A 106 8.96 -5.53 17.86
CA HIS A 106 8.45 -5.76 19.19
C HIS A 106 9.16 -6.96 19.82
N PRO A 107 9.82 -6.79 20.97
CA PRO A 107 10.51 -7.89 21.62
C PRO A 107 9.50 -8.95 22.12
N GLY A 108 9.85 -10.22 21.96
CA GLY A 108 9.10 -11.34 22.53
C GLY A 108 7.76 -11.67 21.86
N ARG A 109 7.44 -11.10 20.69
CA ARG A 109 6.28 -11.53 19.91
C ARG A 109 6.59 -12.78 19.11
N GLU A 110 5.65 -13.73 19.11
CA GLU A 110 5.75 -14.99 18.33
C GLU A 110 5.47 -14.78 16.85
N ASP A 111 4.72 -13.73 16.50
CA ASP A 111 4.54 -13.28 15.11
C ASP A 111 5.83 -12.59 14.61
N ASP A 112 5.83 -12.10 13.38
CA ASP A 112 6.99 -11.41 12.81
C ASP A 112 7.48 -10.23 13.65
N GLY A 113 6.66 -9.74 14.59
CA GLY A 113 6.98 -8.66 15.50
C GLY A 113 7.24 -7.32 14.80
N PHE A 114 6.80 -7.13 13.58
CA PHE A 114 6.97 -5.89 12.85
C PHE A 114 6.31 -4.72 13.58
N TYR A 115 6.93 -3.55 13.48
CA TYR A 115 6.25 -2.32 13.83
C TYR A 115 5.19 -2.00 12.77
N SER A 116 3.99 -1.65 13.25
CA SER A 116 2.92 -1.14 12.39
C SER A 116 3.24 0.28 11.90
N TYR A 117 2.50 0.77 10.90
CA TYR A 117 2.57 2.18 10.48
C TYR A 117 2.34 3.14 11.65
N ARG A 118 1.46 2.77 12.59
CA ARG A 118 1.22 3.56 13.82
C ARG A 118 2.38 3.50 14.82
N ASP A 119 3.07 2.36 14.91
CA ASP A 119 4.28 2.26 15.71
C ASP A 119 5.42 3.11 15.12
N LEU A 120 5.51 3.20 13.78
CA LEU A 120 6.49 4.08 13.13
C LEU A 120 6.24 5.56 13.47
N VAL A 121 4.99 6.00 13.60
CA VAL A 121 4.67 7.35 14.12
C VAL A 121 5.25 7.54 15.50
N LYS A 122 5.09 6.54 16.37
CA LYS A 122 5.48 6.62 17.78
C LYS A 122 7.00 6.57 17.99
N TYR A 123 7.70 5.80 17.18
CA TYR A 123 9.12 5.49 17.42
C TYR A 123 10.05 6.05 16.35
N LEU A 124 9.71 5.95 15.07
CA LEU A 124 10.58 6.38 13.98
C LEU A 124 10.61 7.90 13.83
N ILE A 125 9.46 8.56 13.85
CA ILE A 125 9.40 10.03 13.68
C ILE A 125 10.21 10.75 14.77
N PRO A 126 10.03 10.48 16.08
CA PRO A 126 10.85 11.09 17.12
C PRO A 126 12.35 10.82 16.95
N TYR A 127 12.71 9.59 16.61
CA TYR A 127 14.11 9.22 16.38
C TYR A 127 14.75 10.02 15.24
N VAL A 128 14.08 10.10 14.09
CA VAL A 128 14.56 10.84 12.92
C VAL A 128 14.71 12.33 13.23
N LYS A 129 13.75 12.91 13.98
CA LYS A 129 13.81 14.33 14.41
C LYS A 129 14.96 14.57 15.38
N GLU A 130 15.15 13.71 16.37
CA GLU A 130 16.24 13.82 17.37
C GLU A 130 17.62 13.73 16.69
N MET A 131 17.75 12.84 15.69
CA MET A 131 18.99 12.66 14.93
C MET A 131 19.25 13.75 13.88
N GLY A 132 18.30 14.67 13.67
CA GLY A 132 18.46 15.82 12.78
C GLY A 132 18.24 15.50 11.29
N TYR A 133 17.61 14.37 10.95
CA TYR A 133 17.20 14.09 9.60
C TYR A 133 15.98 14.92 9.19
N THR A 134 15.89 15.24 7.90
CA THR A 134 14.83 16.08 7.35
C THR A 134 13.81 15.28 6.54
N HIS A 135 14.19 14.10 6.08
CA HIS A 135 13.37 13.22 5.23
C HIS A 135 13.50 11.77 5.67
N ILE A 136 12.43 11.01 5.46
CA ILE A 136 12.42 9.56 5.59
C ILE A 136 12.23 8.97 4.19
N GLU A 137 13.08 8.03 3.82
CA GLU A 137 12.94 7.19 2.62
C GLU A 137 12.58 5.78 3.03
N LEU A 138 11.38 5.32 2.63
CA LEU A 138 10.88 4.01 3.00
C LEU A 138 11.21 2.97 1.93
N MET A 139 12.00 1.96 2.30
CA MET A 139 12.27 0.81 1.46
C MET A 139 11.15 -0.24 1.57
N GLY A 140 10.86 -0.96 0.48
CA GLY A 140 9.95 -2.11 0.48
C GLY A 140 8.53 -1.78 0.94
N ILE A 141 8.02 -0.61 0.57
CA ILE A 141 6.71 -0.14 1.05
C ILE A 141 5.54 -0.59 0.17
N SER A 142 5.76 -0.87 -1.11
CA SER A 142 4.74 -1.45 -2.00
C SER A 142 4.52 -2.92 -1.68
N GLU A 143 3.31 -3.45 -1.91
CA GLU A 143 2.97 -4.83 -1.55
C GLU A 143 3.78 -5.87 -2.32
N TYR A 144 4.23 -6.90 -1.61
CA TYR A 144 5.04 -7.99 -2.13
C TYR A 144 4.75 -9.31 -1.40
N PRO A 145 4.83 -10.50 -2.06
CA PRO A 145 4.40 -11.76 -1.47
C PRO A 145 5.51 -12.45 -0.66
N PHE A 146 6.78 -12.20 -0.97
CA PHE A 146 7.92 -12.95 -0.44
C PHE A 146 8.80 -12.10 0.45
N ASP A 147 8.83 -12.38 1.74
CA ASP A 147 9.58 -11.63 2.76
C ASP A 147 11.07 -11.55 2.47
N GLY A 148 11.66 -12.65 1.97
CA GLY A 148 13.08 -12.69 1.62
C GLY A 148 13.49 -11.74 0.49
N SER A 149 12.53 -11.20 -0.28
CA SER A 149 12.79 -10.17 -1.28
C SER A 149 13.00 -8.78 -0.71
N TRP A 150 12.69 -8.58 0.57
CA TRP A 150 12.77 -7.27 1.22
C TRP A 150 11.89 -6.19 0.56
N GLY A 151 10.87 -6.61 -0.19
CA GLY A 151 10.00 -5.72 -0.95
C GLY A 151 10.48 -5.39 -2.36
N TYR A 152 11.55 -6.02 -2.86
CA TYR A 152 12.02 -5.81 -4.23
C TYR A 152 11.28 -6.65 -5.28
N GLN A 153 10.47 -7.63 -4.87
CA GLN A 153 9.60 -8.40 -5.77
C GLN A 153 8.15 -7.91 -5.65
N VAL A 154 7.91 -6.68 -6.06
CA VAL A 154 6.61 -6.00 -5.95
C VAL A 154 5.55 -6.69 -6.80
N THR A 155 4.36 -6.87 -6.23
CA THR A 155 3.16 -7.37 -6.92
C THR A 155 2.00 -6.38 -6.88
N GLY A 156 1.99 -5.44 -5.92
CA GLY A 156 0.97 -4.41 -5.77
C GLY A 156 1.59 -3.02 -5.74
N TYR A 157 1.80 -2.41 -6.90
CA TYR A 157 2.49 -1.12 -7.02
C TYR A 157 1.75 0.06 -6.36
N TYR A 158 0.43 -0.05 -6.23
CA TYR A 158 -0.44 1.00 -5.69
C TYR A 158 -0.93 0.70 -4.27
N ALA A 159 -0.57 -0.46 -3.72
CA ALA A 159 -0.93 -0.86 -2.37
C ALA A 159 0.28 -0.72 -1.44
N PRO A 160 0.19 0.03 -0.33
CA PRO A 160 1.17 -0.09 0.73
C PRO A 160 1.11 -1.50 1.32
N THR A 161 2.27 -2.08 1.66
CA THR A 161 2.28 -3.46 2.13
C THR A 161 1.41 -3.65 3.39
N SER A 162 0.57 -4.66 3.35
CA SER A 162 -0.35 -5.04 4.44
C SER A 162 0.37 -5.54 5.71
N ARG A 163 1.67 -5.80 5.64
CA ARG A 163 2.51 -6.25 6.76
C ARG A 163 2.51 -5.30 7.94
N TYR A 164 2.34 -4.01 7.68
CA TYR A 164 2.48 -2.96 8.70
C TYR A 164 1.14 -2.27 9.02
N GLY A 165 0.05 -2.69 8.40
CA GLY A 165 -1.29 -2.13 8.64
C GLY A 165 -2.07 -1.85 7.36
N THR A 166 -3.07 -0.99 7.49
CA THR A 166 -3.97 -0.60 6.41
C THR A 166 -3.44 0.59 5.61
N PRO A 167 -3.99 0.87 4.40
CA PRO A 167 -3.72 2.11 3.68
C PRO A 167 -4.00 3.38 4.49
N GLN A 168 -5.05 3.36 5.32
CA GLN A 168 -5.39 4.47 6.22
C GLN A 168 -4.34 4.67 7.32
N ASP A 169 -3.74 3.59 7.84
CA ASP A 169 -2.64 3.68 8.80
C ASP A 169 -1.38 4.25 8.13
N PHE A 170 -1.13 3.90 6.88
CA PHE A 170 -0.03 4.47 6.12
C PHE A 170 -0.25 5.97 5.82
N ALA A 171 -1.47 6.35 5.42
CA ALA A 171 -1.84 7.76 5.26
C ALA A 171 -1.67 8.54 6.58
N TYR A 172 -2.06 7.94 7.72
CA TYR A 172 -1.83 8.51 9.04
C TYR A 172 -0.34 8.72 9.32
N PHE A 173 0.51 7.75 9.02
CA PHE A 173 1.96 7.90 9.18
C PHE A 173 2.51 9.08 8.36
N ILE A 174 2.12 9.20 7.08
CA ILE A 174 2.53 10.31 6.22
C ILE A 174 2.05 11.65 6.80
N ASN A 175 0.79 11.72 7.20
CA ASN A 175 0.20 12.93 7.80
C ASN A 175 0.96 13.38 9.06
N GLU A 176 1.40 12.45 9.90
CA GLU A 176 2.19 12.76 11.08
C GLU A 176 3.65 13.17 10.76
N CYS A 177 4.21 12.65 9.65
CA CYS A 177 5.52 13.12 9.17
C CYS A 177 5.47 14.58 8.71
N HIS A 178 4.34 15.06 8.21
CA HIS A 178 4.17 16.43 7.73
C HIS A 178 3.98 17.46 8.86
N LYS A 179 3.72 17.04 10.09
CA LYS A 179 3.58 17.91 11.28
C LYS A 179 4.94 18.26 11.88
#